data_e49038ea7c19597b473f5b68934641d0
#
_entry.id   e49038ea7c19597b473f5b68934641d0
#
_cell.length_a   1.000
_cell.length_b   1.000
_cell.length_c   1.000
_cell.angle_alpha   90.00
_cell.angle_beta   90.00
_cell.angle_gamma   90.00
#
_symmetry.space_group_name_H-M   'P 1'
#
loop_
_entity.id
_entity.type
_entity.pdbx_description
1 polymer ?
#
loop_
_entity_poly.entity_id
_entity_poly.type
_entity_poly.pdbx_seq_one_letter_code
_entity_poly.pdbx_strand_id
1 'polypeptide(L)'
;MEEKKKYRLPGLDGLRAIAILLIVLGHCGQADFWYGNCPLPHLPLPGGAFSIFFVLSGFLAGYYSETITDAKSYYLRKANRLFPVYYIYIMLVVLVYLLIGRGTEVLNWKLLYYIVPAGIIPFCQAQGILPLVHLWFLTPIVIAYLLFPVLLKAFMEGSRRCSVLILCIFFAILKWVLYATVGKETFAYRFFNASQFDCIFGGMFVGLYISDREDQVPQLFNHKAINWLIWLAFLACGFYQDFIPAPIRNEFFGLLAAGLIIGLVGKHSPFRFRSPMWRKFSKVSYQIYVYHILAIILISEIFRMII
;
A
#
# COMPACT_ATOMS: atom_id res chain seq x y z
N MET A 1 -7.31 -20.64 -28.93
CA MET A 1 -6.38 -19.66 -28.32
C MET A 1 -5.89 -20.29 -27.03
N GLU A 2 -4.61 -20.70 -26.96
CA GLU A 2 -4.01 -21.15 -25.70
C GLU A 2 -3.98 -19.99 -24.72
N GLU A 3 -4.56 -20.20 -23.54
CA GLU A 3 -4.53 -19.24 -22.43
C GLU A 3 -3.07 -19.05 -22.02
N LYS A 4 -2.44 -17.93 -22.39
CA LYS A 4 -1.07 -17.58 -21.97
C LYS A 4 -1.04 -17.51 -20.44
N LYS A 5 -0.58 -18.58 -19.81
CA LYS A 5 -0.44 -18.68 -18.37
C LYS A 5 0.67 -17.74 -17.92
N LYS A 6 0.31 -16.56 -17.42
CA LYS A 6 1.31 -15.59 -16.92
C LYS A 6 2.05 -16.15 -15.71
N TYR A 7 3.37 -16.07 -15.77
CA TYR A 7 4.25 -16.59 -14.73
C TYR A 7 4.18 -15.71 -13.47
N ARG A 8 4.30 -16.37 -12.33
CA ARG A 8 4.48 -15.70 -11.04
C ARG A 8 5.79 -14.94 -11.03
N LEU A 9 5.80 -13.74 -10.45
CA LEU A 9 6.95 -12.86 -10.30
C LEU A 9 7.49 -12.93 -8.86
N PRO A 10 8.41 -13.87 -8.54
CA PRO A 10 8.85 -14.12 -7.15
C PRO A 10 9.50 -12.92 -6.47
N GLY A 11 10.19 -12.04 -7.24
CA GLY A 11 10.83 -10.85 -6.71
C GLY A 11 9.86 -9.88 -6.02
N LEU A 12 8.60 -9.82 -6.48
CA LEU A 12 7.59 -8.95 -5.91
C LEU A 12 7.10 -9.41 -4.53
N ASP A 13 7.25 -10.70 -4.21
CA ASP A 13 6.96 -11.22 -2.87
C ASP A 13 7.93 -10.63 -1.84
N GLY A 14 9.21 -10.53 -2.19
CA GLY A 14 10.22 -9.91 -1.31
C GLY A 14 10.03 -8.41 -1.16
N LEU A 15 9.69 -7.71 -2.25
CA LEU A 15 9.41 -6.27 -2.18
C LEU A 15 8.24 -5.97 -1.24
N ARG A 16 7.16 -6.78 -1.32
CA ARG A 16 6.02 -6.67 -0.39
C ARG A 16 6.42 -6.94 1.06
N ALA A 17 7.27 -7.96 1.28
CA ALA A 17 7.76 -8.29 2.61
C ALA A 17 8.62 -7.16 3.21
N ILE A 18 9.49 -6.54 2.43
CA ILE A 18 10.27 -5.37 2.87
C ILE A 18 9.35 -4.20 3.18
N ALA A 19 8.39 -3.89 2.32
CA ALA A 19 7.49 -2.77 2.53
C ALA A 19 6.71 -2.91 3.85
N ILE A 20 6.21 -4.11 4.19
CA ILE A 20 5.51 -4.31 5.46
C ILE A 20 6.45 -4.20 6.66
N LEU A 21 7.69 -4.69 6.58
CA LEU A 21 8.67 -4.53 7.64
C LEU A 21 8.98 -3.05 7.90
N LEU A 22 9.16 -2.25 6.85
CA LEU A 22 9.38 -0.81 6.99
C LEU A 22 8.19 -0.10 7.64
N ILE A 23 6.95 -0.49 7.30
CA ILE A 23 5.74 0.06 7.91
C ILE A 23 5.68 -0.29 9.40
N VAL A 24 5.91 -1.56 9.76
CA VAL A 24 5.86 -2.01 11.16
C VAL A 24 6.93 -1.30 12.01
N LEU A 25 8.17 -1.27 11.53
CA LEU A 25 9.26 -0.58 12.23
C LEU A 25 9.02 0.93 12.37
N GLY A 26 8.41 1.55 11.36
CA GLY A 26 8.01 2.94 11.44
C GLY A 26 6.92 3.19 12.48
N HIS A 27 5.93 2.30 12.59
CA HIS A 27 4.90 2.43 13.61
C HIS A 27 5.42 2.11 15.02
N CYS A 28 6.46 1.27 15.17
CA CYS A 28 7.15 1.13 16.45
C CYS A 28 7.76 2.47 16.93
N GLY A 29 8.36 3.26 16.03
CA GLY A 29 8.86 4.59 16.37
C GLY A 29 7.75 5.59 16.71
N GLN A 30 6.59 5.48 16.06
CA GLN A 30 5.42 6.29 16.41
C GLN A 30 4.78 5.86 17.73
N ALA A 31 4.96 4.63 18.17
CA ALA A 31 4.43 4.13 19.43
C ALA A 31 5.01 4.85 20.64
N ASP A 32 6.27 5.32 20.60
CA ASP A 32 6.85 6.18 21.64
C ASP A 32 6.06 7.48 21.80
N PHE A 33 5.59 8.05 20.70
CA PHE A 33 4.76 9.25 20.71
C PHE A 33 3.35 8.98 21.29
N TRP A 34 2.77 7.80 21.00
CA TRP A 34 1.38 7.49 21.37
C TRP A 34 1.24 6.87 22.76
N TYR A 35 2.23 6.07 23.19
CA TYR A 35 2.15 5.24 24.40
C TYR A 35 3.30 5.47 25.40
N GLY A 36 4.37 6.18 24.99
CA GLY A 36 5.59 6.36 25.75
C GLY A 36 6.40 5.05 25.92
N ASN A 37 7.72 5.14 25.87
CA ASN A 37 8.65 4.04 26.17
C ASN A 37 8.35 2.71 25.44
N CYS A 38 8.19 2.71 24.12
CA CYS A 38 8.10 1.50 23.34
C CYS A 38 9.48 0.79 23.31
N PRO A 39 9.62 -0.44 23.83
CA PRO A 39 10.92 -1.13 23.90
C PRO A 39 11.37 -1.70 22.56
N LEU A 40 10.54 -1.58 21.50
CA LEU A 40 10.83 -2.17 20.20
C LEU A 40 11.80 -1.28 19.41
N PRO A 41 12.74 -1.90 18.66
CA PRO A 41 13.60 -1.15 17.75
C PRO A 41 12.75 -0.41 16.74
N HIS A 42 13.01 0.89 16.58
CA HIS A 42 12.27 1.75 15.66
C HIS A 42 13.19 2.40 14.64
N LEU A 43 12.62 2.65 13.49
CA LEU A 43 13.22 3.47 12.44
C LEU A 43 12.26 4.62 12.16
N PRO A 44 12.75 5.80 11.77
CA PRO A 44 11.87 6.81 11.20
C PRO A 44 11.09 6.15 10.05
N LEU A 45 9.76 6.35 10.01
CA LEU A 45 8.93 5.71 9.00
C LEU A 45 9.47 6.05 7.61
N PRO A 46 10.07 5.10 6.89
CA PRO A 46 10.57 5.38 5.56
C PRO A 46 9.42 5.83 4.66
N GLY A 47 9.49 7.05 4.17
CA GLY A 47 8.52 7.56 3.22
C GLY A 47 8.41 6.61 2.04
N GLY A 48 7.23 6.48 1.51
CA GLY A 48 6.98 5.66 0.33
C GLY A 48 6.82 4.15 0.57
N ALA A 49 6.97 3.63 1.80
CA ALA A 49 6.67 2.23 2.06
C ALA A 49 5.23 1.88 1.66
N PHE A 50 4.27 2.77 1.90
CA PHE A 50 2.90 2.64 1.41
C PHE A 50 2.80 2.74 -0.12
N SER A 51 3.61 3.60 -0.75
CA SER A 51 3.63 3.76 -2.21
C SER A 51 4.03 2.46 -2.91
N ILE A 52 4.90 1.62 -2.31
CA ILE A 52 5.20 0.28 -2.84
C ILE A 52 3.92 -0.55 -2.95
N PHE A 53 3.07 -0.56 -1.91
CA PHE A 53 1.83 -1.35 -1.93
C PHE A 53 0.83 -0.82 -2.96
N PHE A 54 0.70 0.50 -3.09
CA PHE A 54 -0.21 1.11 -4.06
C PHE A 54 0.23 0.83 -5.49
N VAL A 55 1.50 1.08 -5.81
CA VAL A 55 2.07 0.80 -7.13
C VAL A 55 2.01 -0.70 -7.44
N LEU A 56 2.34 -1.56 -6.47
CA LEU A 56 2.31 -3.01 -6.64
C LEU A 56 0.87 -3.53 -6.86
N SER A 57 -0.12 -2.95 -6.17
CA SER A 57 -1.53 -3.33 -6.36
C SER A 57 -2.01 -2.98 -7.77
N GLY A 58 -1.68 -1.78 -8.25
CA GLY A 58 -1.94 -1.37 -9.61
C GLY A 58 -1.20 -2.21 -10.63
N PHE A 59 0.11 -2.42 -10.43
CA PHE A 59 0.94 -3.24 -11.29
C PHE A 59 0.36 -4.65 -11.49
N LEU A 60 0.00 -5.32 -10.42
CA LEU A 60 -0.58 -6.67 -10.51
C LEU A 60 -1.94 -6.67 -11.21
N ALA A 61 -2.75 -5.61 -11.06
CA ALA A 61 -4.00 -5.48 -11.77
C ALA A 61 -3.79 -5.30 -13.29
N GLY A 62 -2.83 -4.47 -13.70
CA GLY A 62 -2.46 -4.28 -15.09
C GLY A 62 -1.80 -5.53 -15.70
N TYR A 63 -0.82 -6.10 -14.99
CA TYR A 63 -0.06 -7.26 -15.45
C TYR A 63 -0.93 -8.52 -15.66
N TYR A 64 -1.88 -8.76 -14.75
CA TYR A 64 -2.82 -9.88 -14.84
C TYR A 64 -4.19 -9.48 -15.41
N SER A 65 -4.29 -8.36 -16.13
CA SER A 65 -5.55 -7.83 -16.65
C SER A 65 -6.31 -8.83 -17.55
N GLU A 66 -5.59 -9.58 -18.38
CA GLU A 66 -6.17 -10.60 -19.28
C GLU A 66 -6.78 -11.79 -18.54
N THR A 67 -6.39 -12.02 -17.29
CA THR A 67 -6.95 -13.10 -16.45
C THR A 67 -8.23 -12.69 -15.71
N ILE A 68 -8.68 -11.44 -15.85
CA ILE A 68 -9.91 -10.92 -15.25
C ILE A 68 -11.06 -11.12 -16.26
N THR A 69 -11.45 -12.36 -16.48
CA THR A 69 -12.53 -12.72 -17.40
C THR A 69 -13.92 -12.54 -16.79
N ASP A 70 -14.03 -12.75 -15.47
CA ASP A 70 -15.29 -12.61 -14.73
C ASP A 70 -15.10 -11.70 -13.51
N ALA A 71 -15.83 -10.59 -13.49
CA ALA A 71 -15.78 -9.60 -12.41
C ALA A 71 -16.26 -10.18 -11.07
N LYS A 72 -17.29 -11.04 -11.07
CA LYS A 72 -17.83 -11.65 -9.84
C LYS A 72 -16.76 -12.52 -9.18
N SER A 73 -16.13 -13.41 -9.92
CA SER A 73 -15.04 -14.25 -9.40
C SER A 73 -13.84 -13.43 -8.94
N TYR A 74 -13.52 -12.34 -9.64
CA TYR A 74 -12.49 -11.40 -9.21
C TYR A 74 -12.82 -10.78 -7.85
N TYR A 75 -14.02 -10.20 -7.68
CA TYR A 75 -14.45 -9.57 -6.44
C TYR A 75 -14.48 -10.56 -5.27
N LEU A 76 -15.02 -11.76 -5.48
CA LEU A 76 -15.07 -12.80 -4.46
C LEU A 76 -13.66 -13.21 -3.98
N ARG A 77 -12.70 -13.39 -4.91
CA ARG A 77 -11.31 -13.70 -4.53
C ARG A 77 -10.68 -12.58 -3.70
N LYS A 78 -10.93 -11.31 -4.03
CA LYS A 78 -10.42 -10.17 -3.26
C LYS A 78 -11.11 -10.04 -1.90
N ALA A 79 -12.43 -10.17 -1.86
CA ALA A 79 -13.22 -10.13 -0.64
C ALA A 79 -12.80 -11.23 0.35
N ASN A 80 -12.73 -12.48 -0.10
CA ASN A 80 -12.32 -13.63 0.73
C ASN A 80 -10.90 -13.52 1.27
N ARG A 81 -10.04 -12.80 0.57
CA ARG A 81 -8.67 -12.54 1.03
C ARG A 81 -8.57 -11.43 2.07
N LEU A 82 -9.37 -10.36 1.93
CA LEU A 82 -9.24 -9.15 2.75
C LEU A 82 -10.15 -9.17 3.96
N PHE A 83 -11.45 -9.38 3.76
CA PHE A 83 -12.45 -9.11 4.78
C PHE A 83 -12.44 -10.05 5.99
N PRO A 84 -12.16 -11.36 5.89
CA PRO A 84 -12.10 -12.21 7.07
C PRO A 84 -11.06 -11.72 8.09
N VAL A 85 -9.83 -11.45 7.63
CA VAL A 85 -8.74 -10.94 8.48
C VAL A 85 -9.08 -9.57 9.06
N TYR A 86 -9.66 -8.70 8.25
CA TYR A 86 -10.08 -7.35 8.62
C TYR A 86 -11.11 -7.35 9.74
N TYR A 87 -12.20 -8.10 9.58
CA TYR A 87 -13.27 -8.11 10.58
C TYR A 87 -12.89 -8.87 11.86
N ILE A 88 -12.09 -9.96 11.75
CA ILE A 88 -11.55 -10.63 12.93
C ILE A 88 -10.69 -9.65 13.75
N TYR A 89 -9.90 -8.83 13.10
CA TYR A 89 -9.10 -7.80 13.78
C TYR A 89 -9.97 -6.78 14.50
N ILE A 90 -11.00 -6.23 13.86
CA ILE A 90 -11.92 -5.27 14.49
C ILE A 90 -12.59 -5.91 15.71
N MET A 91 -13.10 -7.14 15.57
CA MET A 91 -13.69 -7.89 16.70
C MET A 91 -12.71 -8.08 17.84
N LEU A 92 -11.47 -8.46 17.52
CA LEU A 92 -10.40 -8.64 18.51
C LEU A 92 -10.09 -7.34 19.25
N VAL A 93 -9.97 -6.21 18.54
CA VAL A 93 -9.75 -4.90 19.15
C VAL A 93 -10.90 -4.53 20.08
N VAL A 94 -12.14 -4.68 19.65
CA VAL A 94 -13.33 -4.42 20.48
C VAL A 94 -13.30 -5.29 21.73
N LEU A 95 -13.04 -6.59 21.59
CA LEU A 95 -12.98 -7.51 22.74
C LEU A 95 -11.88 -7.13 23.73
N VAL A 96 -10.66 -6.87 23.25
CA VAL A 96 -9.53 -6.46 24.11
C VAL A 96 -9.88 -5.19 24.88
N TYR A 97 -10.42 -4.17 24.20
CA TYR A 97 -10.76 -2.90 24.83
C TYR A 97 -11.91 -3.00 25.84
N LEU A 98 -12.86 -3.91 25.61
CA LEU A 98 -13.90 -4.24 26.60
C LEU A 98 -13.30 -4.92 27.85
N LEU A 99 -12.41 -5.89 27.65
CA LEU A 99 -11.78 -6.64 28.75
C LEU A 99 -10.91 -5.77 29.67
N ILE A 100 -10.24 -4.75 29.09
CA ILE A 100 -9.41 -3.80 29.87
C ILE A 100 -10.20 -2.59 30.40
N GLY A 101 -11.54 -2.59 30.27
CA GLY A 101 -12.40 -1.51 30.75
C GLY A 101 -12.36 -0.21 29.93
N ARG A 102 -11.78 -0.23 28.72
CA ARG A 102 -11.66 0.92 27.80
C ARG A 102 -12.61 0.83 26.61
N GLY A 103 -13.69 0.09 26.73
CA GLY A 103 -14.63 -0.17 25.61
C GLY A 103 -15.19 1.09 24.94
N THR A 104 -15.42 2.17 25.69
CA THR A 104 -15.96 3.44 25.16
C THR A 104 -15.02 4.13 24.15
N GLU A 105 -13.72 3.84 24.18
CA GLU A 105 -12.76 4.39 23.23
C GLU A 105 -12.95 3.81 21.82
N VAL A 106 -13.46 2.59 21.72
CA VAL A 106 -13.66 1.87 20.46
C VAL A 106 -15.14 1.81 20.08
N LEU A 107 -16.03 1.56 21.06
CA LEU A 107 -17.48 1.45 20.87
C LEU A 107 -18.12 2.85 20.80
N ASN A 108 -17.88 3.56 19.73
CA ASN A 108 -18.49 4.85 19.43
C ASN A 108 -18.91 4.89 17.95
N TRP A 109 -19.66 5.94 17.56
CA TRP A 109 -20.23 6.04 16.21
C TRP A 109 -19.17 5.99 15.09
N LYS A 110 -17.91 6.35 15.37
CA LYS A 110 -16.80 6.30 14.39
C LYS A 110 -16.45 4.86 13.99
N LEU A 111 -16.81 3.86 14.81
CA LEU A 111 -16.61 2.45 14.46
C LEU A 111 -17.33 2.06 13.16
N LEU A 112 -18.44 2.75 12.82
CA LEU A 112 -19.18 2.52 11.59
C LEU A 112 -18.30 2.71 10.34
N TYR A 113 -17.35 3.66 10.37
CA TYR A 113 -16.39 3.83 9.26
C TYR A 113 -15.47 2.63 9.04
N TYR A 114 -15.21 1.87 10.10
CA TYR A 114 -14.40 0.66 10.00
C TYR A 114 -15.25 -0.58 9.67
N ILE A 115 -16.50 -0.61 10.06
CA ILE A 115 -17.44 -1.65 9.63
C ILE A 115 -17.67 -1.58 8.10
N VAL A 116 -17.75 -0.36 7.54
CA VAL A 116 -17.89 -0.12 6.10
C VAL A 116 -16.54 0.29 5.52
N PRO A 117 -15.50 -0.52 5.42
CA PRO A 117 -14.07 -0.23 5.19
C PRO A 117 -13.76 1.18 4.63
N ALA A 118 -14.21 2.21 5.34
CA ALA A 118 -14.09 3.64 5.03
C ALA A 118 -13.17 4.39 6.03
N GLY A 119 -12.26 3.67 6.67
CA GLY A 119 -11.35 4.20 7.71
C GLY A 119 -10.47 5.37 7.27
N ILE A 120 -10.35 5.63 5.96
CA ILE A 120 -9.67 6.82 5.43
C ILE A 120 -10.39 8.13 5.83
N ILE A 121 -11.71 8.09 6.00
CA ILE A 121 -12.49 9.29 6.35
C ILE A 121 -12.08 9.83 7.73
N PRO A 122 -12.20 9.06 8.83
CA PRO A 122 -11.76 9.54 10.14
C PRO A 122 -10.24 9.75 10.21
N PHE A 123 -9.43 9.03 9.43
CA PHE A 123 -7.99 9.30 9.30
C PHE A 123 -7.72 10.71 8.76
N CYS A 124 -8.36 11.08 7.65
CA CYS A 124 -8.19 12.40 7.04
C CYS A 124 -8.73 13.54 7.90
N GLN A 125 -9.68 13.27 8.79
CA GLN A 125 -10.22 14.22 9.75
C GLN A 125 -9.42 14.31 11.06
N ALA A 126 -8.33 13.53 11.20
CA ALA A 126 -7.59 13.35 12.45
C ALA A 126 -8.48 12.87 13.63
N GLN A 127 -9.47 12.04 13.34
CA GLN A 127 -10.48 11.54 14.30
C GLN A 127 -10.52 10.02 14.35
N GLY A 128 -9.48 9.33 13.90
CA GLY A 128 -9.40 7.88 13.88
C GLY A 128 -9.45 7.27 15.29
N ILE A 129 -9.98 6.05 15.38
CA ILE A 129 -9.88 5.22 16.59
C ILE A 129 -8.45 4.64 16.58
N LEU A 130 -7.67 4.94 17.61
CA LEU A 130 -6.23 4.68 17.64
C LEU A 130 -5.84 3.24 17.24
N PRO A 131 -6.40 2.17 17.82
CA PRO A 131 -6.02 0.82 17.42
C PRO A 131 -6.51 0.42 16.02
N LEU A 132 -7.39 1.21 15.37
CA LEU A 132 -7.96 0.94 14.05
C LEU A 132 -7.47 1.94 12.99
N VAL A 133 -6.83 3.04 13.40
CA VAL A 133 -6.50 4.16 12.49
C VAL A 133 -5.69 3.73 11.27
N HIS A 134 -4.75 2.80 11.42
CA HIS A 134 -3.91 2.31 10.32
C HIS A 134 -4.72 1.58 9.21
N LEU A 135 -5.93 1.13 9.51
CA LEU A 135 -6.82 0.47 8.53
C LEU A 135 -7.31 1.43 7.43
N TRP A 136 -7.01 2.75 7.52
CA TRP A 136 -7.30 3.73 6.47
C TRP A 136 -6.79 3.28 5.10
N PHE A 137 -5.63 2.63 5.07
CA PHE A 137 -4.96 2.13 3.86
C PHE A 137 -5.81 1.13 3.07
N LEU A 138 -6.70 0.39 3.73
CA LEU A 138 -7.55 -0.58 3.04
C LEU A 138 -8.60 0.10 2.16
N THR A 139 -9.10 1.27 2.53
CA THR A 139 -10.14 1.99 1.78
C THR A 139 -9.74 2.24 0.33
N PRO A 140 -8.60 2.91 0.00
CA PRO A 140 -8.22 3.14 -1.39
C PRO A 140 -7.93 1.84 -2.16
N ILE A 141 -7.44 0.80 -1.49
CA ILE A 141 -7.23 -0.52 -2.11
C ILE A 141 -8.56 -1.17 -2.48
N VAL A 142 -9.57 -1.09 -1.61
CA VAL A 142 -10.92 -1.62 -1.90
C VAL A 142 -11.54 -0.84 -3.06
N ILE A 143 -11.46 0.50 -3.05
CA ILE A 143 -11.95 1.34 -4.15
C ILE A 143 -11.26 0.95 -5.46
N ALA A 144 -9.94 0.82 -5.47
CA ALA A 144 -9.19 0.40 -6.65
C ALA A 144 -9.63 -0.97 -7.15
N TYR A 145 -9.80 -1.95 -6.25
CA TYR A 145 -10.27 -3.30 -6.64
C TYR A 145 -11.68 -3.29 -7.22
N LEU A 146 -12.57 -2.43 -6.73
CA LEU A 146 -13.90 -2.25 -7.31
C LEU A 146 -13.83 -1.64 -8.72
N LEU A 147 -12.93 -0.68 -8.92
CA LEU A 147 -12.78 0.03 -10.18
C LEU A 147 -12.07 -0.80 -11.27
N PHE A 148 -11.10 -1.65 -10.92
CA PHE A 148 -10.27 -2.33 -11.91
C PHE A 148 -11.04 -3.11 -12.98
N PRO A 149 -12.00 -4.01 -12.69
CA PRO A 149 -12.74 -4.72 -13.74
C PRO A 149 -13.59 -3.77 -14.60
N VAL A 150 -14.13 -2.70 -13.98
CA VAL A 150 -14.94 -1.70 -14.69
C VAL A 150 -14.09 -0.92 -15.68
N LEU A 151 -12.92 -0.43 -15.24
CA LEU A 151 -12.00 0.33 -16.08
C LEU A 151 -11.41 -0.53 -17.21
N LEU A 152 -11.02 -1.77 -16.90
CA LEU A 152 -10.50 -2.70 -17.91
C LEU A 152 -11.53 -3.04 -18.99
N LYS A 153 -12.82 -3.08 -18.62
CA LYS A 153 -13.90 -3.29 -19.56
C LYS A 153 -14.28 -2.01 -20.32
N ALA A 154 -14.25 -0.86 -19.67
CA ALA A 154 -14.62 0.42 -20.27
C ALA A 154 -13.57 0.93 -21.28
N PHE A 155 -12.30 0.65 -21.03
CA PHE A 155 -11.23 1.08 -21.92
C PHE A 155 -11.03 0.09 -23.08
N MET A 156 -11.08 0.61 -24.30
CA MET A 156 -10.77 -0.17 -25.50
C MET A 156 -9.35 -0.73 -25.42
N GLU A 157 -9.12 -1.95 -25.85
CA GLU A 157 -7.82 -2.63 -25.74
C GLU A 157 -6.66 -1.81 -26.30
N GLY A 158 -6.83 -1.20 -27.48
CA GLY A 158 -5.79 -0.38 -28.12
C GLY A 158 -5.44 0.92 -27.37
N SER A 159 -6.35 1.48 -26.59
CA SER A 159 -6.17 2.74 -25.86
C SER A 159 -6.00 2.57 -24.35
N ARG A 160 -6.13 1.35 -23.83
CA ARG A 160 -6.16 1.06 -22.39
C ARG A 160 -4.97 1.64 -21.63
N ARG A 161 -3.75 1.53 -22.18
CA ARG A 161 -2.54 2.10 -21.57
C ARG A 161 -2.62 3.62 -21.49
N CYS A 162 -3.02 4.28 -22.57
CA CYS A 162 -3.17 5.74 -22.59
C CYS A 162 -4.23 6.21 -21.59
N SER A 163 -5.37 5.53 -21.52
CA SER A 163 -6.45 5.88 -20.59
C SER A 163 -6.02 5.75 -19.12
N VAL A 164 -5.29 4.69 -18.79
CA VAL A 164 -4.74 4.50 -17.43
C VAL A 164 -3.68 5.54 -17.10
N LEU A 165 -2.82 5.91 -18.06
CA LEU A 165 -1.83 6.98 -17.89
C LEU A 165 -2.51 8.34 -17.68
N ILE A 166 -3.56 8.63 -18.43
CA ILE A 166 -4.36 9.86 -18.24
C ILE A 166 -4.95 9.90 -16.82
N LEU A 167 -5.50 8.79 -16.30
CA LEU A 167 -5.98 8.72 -14.92
C LEU A 167 -4.85 8.96 -13.89
N CYS A 168 -3.67 8.37 -14.10
CA CYS A 168 -2.50 8.61 -13.25
C CYS A 168 -2.17 10.11 -13.18
N ILE A 169 -2.03 10.74 -14.35
CA ILE A 169 -1.71 12.18 -14.48
C ILE A 169 -2.83 13.04 -13.87
N PHE A 170 -4.09 12.70 -14.13
CA PHE A 170 -5.26 13.39 -13.59
C PHE A 170 -5.23 13.44 -12.05
N PHE A 171 -5.02 12.30 -11.38
CA PHE A 171 -4.98 12.26 -9.92
C PHE A 171 -3.75 12.98 -9.34
N ALA A 172 -2.60 12.94 -10.02
CA ALA A 172 -1.43 13.70 -9.64
C ALA A 172 -1.70 15.21 -9.72
N ILE A 173 -2.25 15.69 -10.84
CA ILE A 173 -2.61 17.10 -11.02
C ILE A 173 -3.70 17.52 -10.03
N LEU A 174 -4.73 16.70 -9.81
CA LEU A 174 -5.80 16.99 -8.85
C LEU A 174 -5.25 17.23 -7.44
N LYS A 175 -4.31 16.40 -6.97
CA LYS A 175 -3.64 16.63 -5.67
C LYS A 175 -2.90 17.96 -5.62
N TRP A 176 -2.19 18.32 -6.68
CA TRP A 176 -1.49 19.59 -6.79
C TRP A 176 -2.44 20.79 -6.75
N VAL A 177 -3.52 20.72 -7.51
CA VAL A 177 -4.55 21.76 -7.52
C VAL A 177 -5.17 21.90 -6.14
N LEU A 178 -5.54 20.80 -5.49
CA LEU A 178 -6.08 20.82 -4.13
C LEU A 178 -5.08 21.39 -3.12
N TYR A 179 -3.80 21.02 -3.20
CA TYR A 179 -2.76 21.59 -2.35
C TYR A 179 -2.66 23.12 -2.52
N ALA A 180 -2.65 23.58 -3.76
CA ALA A 180 -2.47 24.99 -4.08
C ALA A 180 -3.71 25.85 -3.79
N THR A 181 -4.92 25.29 -3.95
CA THR A 181 -6.17 26.07 -3.85
C THR A 181 -6.82 26.03 -2.48
N VAL A 182 -6.88 24.83 -1.86
CA VAL A 182 -7.57 24.63 -0.58
C VAL A 182 -6.63 24.33 0.59
N GLY A 183 -5.36 24.02 0.29
CA GLY A 183 -4.32 23.79 1.30
C GLY A 183 -4.27 22.35 1.85
N LYS A 184 -3.11 22.03 2.45
CA LYS A 184 -2.75 20.68 2.92
C LYS A 184 -3.59 20.16 4.07
N GLU A 185 -4.26 21.02 4.83
CA GLU A 185 -5.02 20.64 6.02
C GLU A 185 -6.48 20.26 5.69
N THR A 186 -6.91 20.48 4.47
CA THR A 186 -8.29 20.18 4.06
C THR A 186 -8.52 18.68 3.90
N PHE A 187 -9.75 18.24 4.17
CA PHE A 187 -10.16 16.85 3.97
C PHE A 187 -9.92 16.39 2.52
N ALA A 188 -10.27 17.22 1.54
CA ALA A 188 -10.12 16.87 0.13
C ALA A 188 -8.66 16.56 -0.23
N TYR A 189 -7.72 17.46 0.12
CA TYR A 189 -6.30 17.19 -0.13
C TYR A 189 -5.82 15.95 0.63
N ARG A 190 -6.11 15.84 1.93
CA ARG A 190 -5.68 14.68 2.75
C ARG A 190 -6.20 13.36 2.19
N PHE A 191 -7.46 13.34 1.71
CA PHE A 191 -8.06 12.15 1.12
C PHE A 191 -7.32 11.71 -0.15
N PHE A 192 -7.14 12.58 -1.12
CA PHE A 192 -6.47 12.22 -2.37
C PHE A 192 -4.97 11.95 -2.17
N ASN A 193 -4.32 12.68 -1.25
CA ASN A 193 -2.93 12.45 -0.90
C ASN A 193 -2.72 11.09 -0.22
N ALA A 194 -3.58 10.70 0.72
CA ALA A 194 -3.52 9.39 1.37
C ALA A 194 -3.91 8.25 0.42
N SER A 195 -4.90 8.46 -0.45
CA SER A 195 -5.39 7.43 -1.39
C SER A 195 -4.36 7.02 -2.43
N GLN A 196 -3.42 7.89 -2.81
CA GLN A 196 -2.39 7.65 -3.81
C GLN A 196 -2.91 6.95 -5.09
N PHE A 197 -4.08 7.37 -5.60
CA PHE A 197 -4.65 6.81 -6.83
C PHE A 197 -3.73 6.98 -8.03
N ASP A 198 -2.96 8.07 -8.10
CA ASP A 198 -1.89 8.27 -9.06
C ASP A 198 -0.84 7.15 -9.03
N CYS A 199 -0.38 6.74 -7.84
CA CYS A 199 0.53 5.61 -7.67
C CYS A 199 -0.11 4.28 -8.10
N ILE A 200 -1.39 4.07 -7.78
CA ILE A 200 -2.14 2.87 -8.18
C ILE A 200 -2.25 2.80 -9.72
N PHE A 201 -2.69 3.89 -10.36
CA PHE A 201 -2.82 3.92 -11.83
C PHE A 201 -1.47 3.93 -12.54
N GLY A 202 -0.45 4.58 -11.97
CA GLY A 202 0.93 4.49 -12.46
C GLY A 202 1.45 3.06 -12.44
N GLY A 203 1.23 2.33 -11.34
CA GLY A 203 1.52 0.91 -11.25
C GLY A 203 0.76 0.08 -12.28
N MET A 204 -0.53 0.35 -12.47
CA MET A 204 -1.37 -0.34 -13.47
C MET A 204 -0.86 -0.10 -14.90
N PHE A 205 -0.45 1.13 -15.21
CA PHE A 205 0.17 1.45 -16.50
C PHE A 205 1.46 0.63 -16.73
N VAL A 206 2.35 0.57 -15.75
CA VAL A 206 3.58 -0.24 -15.83
C VAL A 206 3.25 -1.73 -16.01
N GLY A 207 2.25 -2.24 -15.30
CA GLY A 207 1.79 -3.62 -15.41
C GLY A 207 1.28 -3.97 -16.82
N LEU A 208 0.42 -3.11 -17.39
CA LEU A 208 -0.06 -3.24 -18.77
C LEU A 208 1.09 -3.16 -19.79
N TYR A 209 2.00 -2.19 -19.61
CA TYR A 209 3.12 -1.99 -20.52
C TYR A 209 4.04 -3.22 -20.58
N ILE A 210 4.37 -3.81 -19.44
CA ILE A 210 5.24 -4.99 -19.37
C ILE A 210 4.49 -6.24 -19.89
N SER A 211 3.21 -6.38 -19.54
CA SER A 211 2.36 -7.48 -19.99
C SER A 211 2.28 -7.55 -21.51
N ASP A 212 2.08 -6.41 -22.17
CA ASP A 212 1.94 -6.32 -23.63
C ASP A 212 3.27 -6.56 -24.38
N ARG A 213 4.38 -6.50 -23.66
CA ARG A 213 5.75 -6.70 -24.19
C ARG A 213 6.35 -8.06 -23.81
N GLU A 214 5.53 -9.04 -23.48
CA GLU A 214 5.99 -10.39 -23.11
C GLU A 214 7.06 -10.38 -22.00
N ASP A 215 6.82 -9.54 -20.97
CA ASP A 215 7.71 -9.35 -19.81
C ASP A 215 9.06 -8.68 -20.11
N GLN A 216 9.23 -8.07 -21.29
CA GLN A 216 10.41 -7.27 -21.60
C GLN A 216 10.35 -5.94 -20.84
N VAL A 217 11.45 -5.63 -20.16
CA VAL A 217 11.60 -4.35 -19.46
C VAL A 217 12.37 -3.34 -20.33
N PRO A 218 12.20 -2.02 -20.11
CA PRO A 218 12.99 -1.02 -20.81
C PRO A 218 14.49 -1.25 -20.60
N GLN A 219 15.30 -1.05 -21.66
CA GLN A 219 16.74 -1.34 -21.67
C GLN A 219 17.52 -0.69 -20.51
N LEU A 220 17.09 0.50 -20.07
CA LEU A 220 17.68 1.19 -18.92
C LEU A 220 17.75 0.31 -17.67
N PHE A 221 16.73 -0.52 -17.43
CA PHE A 221 16.64 -1.40 -16.26
C PHE A 221 17.45 -2.68 -16.39
N ASN A 222 18.10 -2.93 -17.55
CA ASN A 222 19.05 -4.04 -17.71
C ASN A 222 20.41 -3.74 -17.05
N HIS A 223 20.69 -2.49 -16.68
CA HIS A 223 21.91 -2.09 -15.99
C HIS A 223 21.79 -2.27 -14.48
N LYS A 224 22.66 -3.09 -13.89
CA LYS A 224 22.71 -3.32 -12.44
C LYS A 224 22.91 -2.01 -11.66
N ALA A 225 23.75 -1.10 -12.18
CA ALA A 225 24.01 0.19 -11.52
C ALA A 225 22.74 1.03 -11.36
N ILE A 226 21.90 1.08 -12.38
CA ILE A 226 20.61 1.81 -12.31
C ILE A 226 19.71 1.20 -11.24
N ASN A 227 19.61 -0.12 -11.17
CA ASN A 227 18.81 -0.79 -10.14
C ASN A 227 19.38 -0.54 -8.73
N TRP A 228 20.71 -0.53 -8.54
CA TRP A 228 21.32 -0.13 -7.27
C TRP A 228 21.00 1.32 -6.91
N LEU A 229 21.10 2.25 -7.86
CA LEU A 229 20.78 3.66 -7.62
C LEU A 229 19.31 3.85 -7.19
N ILE A 230 18.36 3.12 -7.80
CA ILE A 230 16.95 3.20 -7.43
C ILE A 230 16.73 2.69 -5.99
N TRP A 231 17.36 1.56 -5.61
CA TRP A 231 17.29 1.05 -4.24
C TRP A 231 17.88 2.03 -3.23
N LEU A 232 19.07 2.57 -3.51
CA LEU A 232 19.73 3.55 -2.64
C LEU A 232 18.90 4.84 -2.53
N ALA A 233 18.38 5.34 -3.66
CA ALA A 233 17.52 6.51 -3.67
C ALA A 233 16.24 6.28 -2.86
N PHE A 234 15.60 5.13 -3.02
CA PHE A 234 14.39 4.79 -2.26
C PHE A 234 14.66 4.79 -0.76
N LEU A 235 15.74 4.13 -0.31
CA LEU A 235 16.10 4.06 1.10
C LEU A 235 16.55 5.42 1.64
N ALA A 236 17.47 6.11 0.96
CA ALA A 236 17.97 7.41 1.41
C ALA A 236 16.86 8.46 1.50
N CYS A 237 16.04 8.59 0.44
CA CYS A 237 14.91 9.51 0.44
C CYS A 237 13.82 9.09 1.43
N GLY A 238 13.68 7.79 1.73
CA GLY A 238 12.77 7.29 2.75
C GLY A 238 13.13 7.79 4.14
N PHE A 239 14.41 7.78 4.50
CA PHE A 239 14.89 8.31 5.78
C PHE A 239 14.86 9.84 5.85
N TYR A 240 15.05 10.51 4.73
CA TYR A 240 15.09 11.97 4.63
C TYR A 240 13.88 12.55 3.92
N GLN A 241 12.71 11.91 4.06
CA GLN A 241 11.47 12.26 3.34
C GLN A 241 11.02 13.71 3.50
N ASP A 242 11.40 14.37 4.59
CA ASP A 242 10.97 15.75 4.88
C ASP A 242 11.66 16.78 3.98
N PHE A 243 12.77 16.43 3.34
CA PHE A 243 13.38 17.25 2.29
C PHE A 243 12.58 17.23 0.97
N ILE A 244 11.70 16.25 0.79
CA ILE A 244 10.85 16.17 -0.40
C ILE A 244 9.56 16.96 -0.12
N PRO A 245 9.24 17.97 -0.94
CA PRO A 245 8.03 18.76 -0.77
C PRO A 245 6.78 17.87 -0.71
N ALA A 246 5.90 18.15 0.26
CA ALA A 246 4.72 17.33 0.53
C ALA A 246 3.85 17.02 -0.71
N PRO A 247 3.60 17.99 -1.63
CA PRO A 247 2.71 17.72 -2.76
C PRO A 247 3.27 16.76 -3.81
N ILE A 248 4.60 16.53 -3.86
CA ILE A 248 5.24 15.60 -4.83
C ILE A 248 5.80 14.35 -4.17
N ARG A 249 5.75 14.26 -2.85
CA ARG A 249 6.40 13.20 -2.09
C ARG A 249 5.91 11.81 -2.51
N ASN A 250 4.60 11.65 -2.63
CA ASN A 250 4.01 10.35 -2.98
C ASN A 250 4.30 9.95 -4.41
N GLU A 251 4.26 10.88 -5.37
CA GLU A 251 4.61 10.63 -6.77
C GLU A 251 6.07 10.23 -6.91
N PHE A 252 6.95 10.93 -6.19
CA PHE A 252 8.37 10.61 -6.19
C PHE A 252 8.63 9.18 -5.71
N PHE A 253 8.04 8.79 -4.57
CA PHE A 253 8.14 7.41 -4.08
C PHE A 253 7.40 6.41 -4.98
N GLY A 254 6.32 6.81 -5.60
CA GLY A 254 5.60 6.01 -6.59
C GLY A 254 6.48 5.68 -7.81
N LEU A 255 7.21 6.66 -8.33
CA LEU A 255 8.17 6.45 -9.42
C LEU A 255 9.33 5.53 -9.00
N LEU A 256 9.90 5.72 -7.82
CA LEU A 256 10.94 4.83 -7.30
C LEU A 256 10.41 3.40 -7.10
N ALA A 257 9.21 3.24 -6.54
CA ALA A 257 8.56 1.94 -6.37
C ALA A 257 8.30 1.25 -7.72
N ALA A 258 7.86 1.99 -8.74
CA ALA A 258 7.70 1.48 -10.10
C ALA A 258 9.05 1.01 -10.67
N GLY A 259 10.12 1.77 -10.46
CA GLY A 259 11.48 1.40 -10.85
C GLY A 259 11.96 0.11 -10.16
N LEU A 260 11.72 -0.03 -8.85
CA LEU A 260 12.02 -1.26 -8.10
C LEU A 260 11.28 -2.47 -8.68
N ILE A 261 9.99 -2.33 -9.01
CA ILE A 261 9.18 -3.38 -9.61
C ILE A 261 9.72 -3.77 -10.98
N ILE A 262 10.02 -2.80 -11.85
CA ILE A 262 10.57 -3.04 -13.20
C ILE A 262 11.90 -3.78 -13.10
N GLY A 263 12.80 -3.35 -12.23
CA GLY A 263 14.10 -4.00 -12.03
C GLY A 263 13.98 -5.43 -11.52
N LEU A 264 12.99 -5.73 -10.67
CA LEU A 264 12.71 -7.08 -10.17
C LEU A 264 12.12 -8.00 -11.25
N VAL A 265 11.22 -7.48 -12.08
CA VAL A 265 10.65 -8.20 -13.22
C VAL A 265 11.75 -8.52 -14.25
N GLY A 266 12.61 -7.54 -14.58
CA GLY A 266 13.72 -7.71 -15.50
C GLY A 266 14.86 -8.60 -14.97
N LYS A 267 14.80 -9.06 -13.73
CA LYS A 267 15.81 -9.92 -13.07
C LYS A 267 17.20 -9.27 -12.93
N HIS A 268 17.29 -7.94 -13.10
CA HIS A 268 18.52 -7.17 -12.96
C HIS A 268 18.64 -6.43 -11.61
N SER A 269 17.63 -6.55 -10.75
CA SER A 269 17.65 -6.04 -9.39
C SER A 269 18.81 -6.69 -8.60
N PRO A 270 19.50 -5.92 -7.71
CA PRO A 270 20.52 -6.46 -6.81
C PRO A 270 19.92 -7.51 -5.86
N PHE A 271 18.66 -7.35 -5.48
CA PHE A 271 17.93 -8.27 -4.61
C PHE A 271 16.98 -9.12 -5.45
N ARG A 272 17.17 -10.44 -5.44
CA ARG A 272 16.35 -11.35 -6.26
C ARG A 272 15.16 -11.98 -5.54
N PHE A 273 15.17 -11.97 -4.19
CA PHE A 273 14.11 -12.48 -3.31
C PHE A 273 13.58 -13.89 -3.68
N ARG A 274 14.45 -14.79 -4.16
CA ARG A 274 14.05 -16.12 -4.64
C ARG A 274 13.85 -17.14 -3.53
N SER A 275 14.29 -16.85 -2.30
CA SER A 275 14.14 -17.77 -1.17
C SER A 275 12.67 -18.06 -0.86
N PRO A 276 12.31 -19.30 -0.52
CA PRO A 276 10.98 -19.68 -0.04
C PRO A 276 10.50 -18.87 1.17
N MET A 277 11.42 -18.35 1.98
CA MET A 277 11.13 -17.49 3.12
C MET A 277 10.36 -16.23 2.70
N TRP A 278 10.79 -15.51 1.66
CA TRP A 278 10.10 -14.33 1.16
C TRP A 278 8.67 -14.63 0.72
N ARG A 279 8.50 -15.80 0.10
CA ARG A 279 7.17 -16.26 -0.30
C ARG A 279 6.26 -16.51 0.91
N LYS A 280 6.78 -17.16 1.96
CA LYS A 280 6.01 -17.42 3.18
C LYS A 280 5.64 -16.09 3.85
N PHE A 281 6.59 -15.18 3.98
CA PHE A 281 6.38 -13.87 4.59
C PHE A 281 5.36 -13.03 3.79
N SER A 282 5.48 -12.97 2.47
CA SER A 282 4.53 -12.26 1.59
C SER A 282 3.10 -12.80 1.72
N LYS A 283 2.92 -14.10 1.96
CA LYS A 283 1.57 -14.67 2.16
C LYS A 283 0.87 -14.14 3.41
N VAL A 284 1.63 -13.88 4.47
CA VAL A 284 1.12 -13.39 5.76
C VAL A 284 1.31 -11.88 5.94
N SER A 285 1.85 -11.18 4.93
CA SER A 285 2.14 -9.75 5.01
C SER A 285 0.90 -8.90 5.30
N TYR A 286 -0.26 -9.30 4.77
CA TYR A 286 -1.51 -8.60 5.03
C TYR A 286 -1.96 -8.80 6.49
N GLN A 287 -1.86 -10.00 7.03
CA GLN A 287 -2.15 -10.27 8.43
C GLN A 287 -1.22 -9.46 9.34
N ILE A 288 0.10 -9.48 9.05
CA ILE A 288 1.06 -8.67 9.79
C ILE A 288 0.66 -7.19 9.76
N TYR A 289 0.30 -6.66 8.57
CA TYR A 289 -0.18 -5.29 8.45
C TYR A 289 -1.41 -5.02 9.31
N VAL A 290 -2.37 -5.91 9.33
CA VAL A 290 -3.63 -5.69 10.07
C VAL A 290 -3.42 -5.75 11.59
N TYR A 291 -2.60 -6.71 12.07
CA TYR A 291 -2.47 -6.97 13.52
C TYR A 291 -1.35 -6.20 14.22
N HIS A 292 -0.39 -5.60 13.50
CA HIS A 292 0.82 -5.05 14.12
C HIS A 292 0.56 -3.93 15.14
N ILE A 293 -0.42 -3.06 14.91
CA ILE A 293 -0.71 -1.97 15.86
C ILE A 293 -1.19 -2.51 17.19
N LEU A 294 -2.10 -3.47 17.20
CA LEU A 294 -2.55 -4.09 18.45
C LEU A 294 -1.40 -4.81 19.16
N ALA A 295 -0.53 -5.50 18.41
CA ALA A 295 0.64 -6.15 18.96
C ALA A 295 1.61 -5.13 19.60
N ILE A 296 1.89 -4.01 18.94
CA ILE A 296 2.72 -2.93 19.47
C ILE A 296 2.13 -2.35 20.75
N ILE A 297 0.81 -2.08 20.77
CA ILE A 297 0.11 -1.58 21.96
C ILE A 297 0.27 -2.55 23.14
N LEU A 298 -0.04 -3.83 22.93
CA LEU A 298 0.03 -4.85 23.97
C LEU A 298 1.47 -5.00 24.52
N ILE A 299 2.48 -5.01 23.65
CA ILE A 299 3.89 -5.10 24.06
C ILE A 299 4.27 -3.86 24.89
N SER A 300 3.90 -2.67 24.45
CA SER A 300 4.19 -1.43 25.17
C SER A 300 3.51 -1.39 26.55
N GLU A 301 2.26 -1.85 26.67
CA GLU A 301 1.56 -1.92 27.96
C GLU A 301 2.16 -2.96 28.91
N ILE A 302 2.54 -4.14 28.40
CA ILE A 302 3.22 -5.16 29.21
C ILE A 302 4.56 -4.62 29.73
N PHE A 303 5.32 -3.95 28.87
CA PHE A 303 6.60 -3.35 29.25
C PHE A 303 6.42 -2.29 30.34
N ARG A 304 5.39 -1.45 30.23
CA ARG A 304 5.08 -0.41 31.23
C ARG A 304 4.66 -0.99 32.59
N MET A 305 4.11 -2.22 32.61
CA MET A 305 3.74 -2.88 33.89
C MET A 305 4.94 -3.54 34.58
N ILE A 306 6.03 -3.81 33.87
CA ILE A 306 7.22 -4.51 34.39
C ILE A 306 8.27 -3.50 34.92
N ILE A 307 8.29 -2.30 34.36
CA ILE A 307 9.21 -1.21 34.76
C ILE A 307 8.47 -0.20 35.64
#